data_a6b4088b8e9cfbdff52dd13fb4e1b0fe
#
_entry.id   a6b4088b8e9cfbdff52dd13fb4e1b0fe
#
_cell.length_a   1.000
_cell.length_b   1.000
_cell.length_c   1.000
_cell.angle_alpha   90.00
_cell.angle_beta   90.00
_cell.angle_gamma   90.00
#
_symmetry.space_group_name_H-M   'P 1'
#
loop_
_entity.id
_entity.type
_entity.pdbx_description
1 polymer ?
#
loop_
_entity_poly.entity_id
_entity_poly.type
_entity_poly.pdbx_seq_one_letter_code
_entity_poly.pdbx_strand_id
1 'polypeptide(L)'
;MTAQRVEPDHTVLRCRPTTPPSPCPGCGGPGVRHDAVVRRLAHVPFGWKPTILEVVVPRYRCWPCRRIWRHRITAAAPSRGKLSRDAVMLAVKSIVVDRMSIARVAANLGVAWNTASDPIWAA
;
A
#
# COMPACT_ATOMS: atom_id res chain seq x y z
N MET A 1 7.73 9.89 -4.08
CA MET A 1 6.98 9.67 -5.33
C MET A 1 7.91 9.83 -6.51
N THR A 2 7.94 8.88 -7.43
CA THR A 2 8.85 8.91 -8.58
C THR A 2 8.15 9.23 -9.90
N ALA A 3 6.84 9.00 -10.00
CA ALA A 3 6.07 9.27 -11.20
C ALA A 3 4.59 9.44 -10.86
N GLN A 4 3.88 10.11 -11.75
CA GLN A 4 2.45 10.35 -11.64
C GLN A 4 1.82 10.14 -13.02
N ARG A 5 0.69 9.43 -13.04
CA ARG A 5 -0.09 9.23 -14.26
C ARG A 5 -1.56 9.51 -13.95
N VAL A 6 -2.14 10.47 -14.65
CA VAL A 6 -3.55 10.83 -14.50
C VAL A 6 -4.33 10.21 -15.64
N GLU A 7 -5.21 9.27 -15.30
CA GLU A 7 -6.13 8.63 -16.23
C GLU A 7 -7.53 9.27 -16.11
N PRO A 8 -8.44 9.05 -17.08
CA PRO A 8 -9.79 9.65 -17.02
C PRO A 8 -10.58 9.24 -15.77
N ASP A 9 -10.41 8.01 -15.28
CA ASP A 9 -11.20 7.43 -14.18
C ASP A 9 -10.41 7.21 -12.90
N HIS A 10 -9.07 7.33 -12.93
CA HIS A 10 -8.21 7.14 -11.76
C HIS A 10 -6.88 7.85 -11.93
N THR A 11 -6.15 7.96 -10.82
CA THR A 11 -4.79 8.49 -10.79
C THR A 11 -3.85 7.42 -10.24
N VAL A 12 -2.66 7.30 -10.84
CA VAL A 12 -1.64 6.38 -10.38
C VAL A 12 -0.43 7.17 -9.92
N LEU A 13 0.00 6.94 -8.68
CA LEU A 13 1.21 7.52 -8.11
C LEU A 13 2.24 6.40 -7.92
N ARG A 14 3.35 6.50 -8.62
CA ARG A 14 4.44 5.54 -8.47
C ARG A 14 5.42 6.05 -7.42
N CYS A 15 5.79 5.19 -6.49
CA CYS A 15 6.69 5.54 -5.41
C CYS A 15 7.55 4.34 -5.01
N ARG A 16 8.55 4.63 -4.20
CA ARG A 16 9.44 3.62 -3.62
C ARG A 16 9.79 4.00 -2.19
N PRO A 17 10.14 3.02 -1.34
CA PRO A 17 10.52 3.31 0.04
C PRO A 17 11.77 4.19 0.09
N THR A 18 11.79 5.09 1.08
CA THR A 18 12.95 5.92 1.39
C THR A 18 13.67 5.45 2.64
N THR A 19 13.12 4.45 3.34
CA THR A 19 13.73 3.86 4.52
C THR A 19 14.95 3.02 4.14
N PRO A 20 15.92 2.82 5.07
CA PRO A 20 17.07 1.95 4.81
C PRO A 20 16.64 0.52 4.49
N PRO A 21 17.47 -0.24 3.74
CA PRO A 21 17.18 -1.64 3.45
C PRO A 21 16.93 -2.45 4.72
N SER A 22 15.93 -3.35 4.67
CA SER A 22 15.62 -4.23 5.79
C SER A 22 16.71 -5.28 5.95
N PRO A 23 17.12 -5.63 7.21
CA PRO A 23 18.10 -6.68 7.42
C PRO A 23 17.52 -8.06 7.13
N CYS A 24 18.40 -9.04 6.92
CA CYS A 24 18.00 -10.44 6.74
C CYS A 24 17.23 -10.94 7.96
N PRO A 25 16.03 -11.49 7.77
CA PRO A 25 15.25 -12.01 8.89
C PRO A 25 15.86 -13.25 9.56
N GLY A 26 16.82 -13.90 8.89
CA GLY A 26 17.50 -15.07 9.45
C GLY A 26 18.73 -14.74 10.28
N CYS A 27 19.60 -13.86 9.78
CA CYS A 27 20.88 -13.56 10.44
C CYS A 27 21.07 -12.08 10.81
N GLY A 28 20.17 -11.21 10.42
CA GLY A 28 20.27 -9.77 10.66
C GLY A 28 21.33 -9.06 9.82
N GLY A 29 21.99 -9.77 8.90
CA GLY A 29 23.03 -9.20 8.04
C GLY A 29 22.44 -8.38 6.89
N PRO A 30 23.31 -7.60 6.20
CA PRO A 30 22.86 -6.84 5.03
C PRO A 30 22.57 -7.77 3.87
N GLY A 31 21.51 -7.46 3.13
CA GLY A 31 21.18 -8.17 1.88
C GLY A 31 21.69 -7.42 0.67
N VAL A 32 21.86 -8.15 -0.42
CA VAL A 32 22.15 -7.59 -1.74
C VAL A 32 20.83 -7.46 -2.48
N ARG A 33 20.63 -6.34 -3.16
CA ARG A 33 19.41 -6.15 -3.95
C ARG A 33 19.32 -7.23 -5.02
N HIS A 34 18.20 -7.95 -5.03
CA HIS A 34 17.95 -9.03 -5.96
C HIS A 34 17.07 -8.56 -7.13
N ASP A 35 15.89 -8.05 -6.82
CA ASP A 35 14.94 -7.50 -7.77
C ASP A 35 13.94 -6.59 -7.04
N ALA A 36 12.81 -6.32 -7.66
CA ALA A 36 11.73 -5.57 -7.03
C ALA A 36 10.38 -6.12 -7.47
N VAL A 37 9.38 -5.97 -6.63
CA VAL A 37 7.98 -6.26 -6.95
C VAL A 37 7.17 -4.99 -6.82
N VAL A 38 6.10 -4.89 -7.61
CA VAL A 38 5.18 -3.76 -7.53
C VAL A 38 3.99 -4.16 -6.65
N ARG A 39 3.74 -3.39 -5.61
CA ARG A 39 2.55 -3.53 -4.77
C ARG A 39 1.60 -2.38 -5.07
N ARG A 40 0.35 -2.71 -5.39
CA ARG A 40 -0.68 -1.73 -5.67
C ARG A 40 -1.58 -1.55 -4.45
N LEU A 41 -1.75 -0.31 -4.02
CA LEU A 41 -2.56 0.05 -2.86
C LEU A 41 -3.57 1.11 -3.28
N ALA A 42 -4.84 0.92 -2.91
CA ALA A 42 -5.80 2.00 -3.01
C ALA A 42 -5.45 3.05 -1.94
N HIS A 43 -5.39 4.29 -2.36
CA HIS A 43 -4.98 5.42 -1.52
C HIS A 43 -6.11 6.45 -1.43
N VAL A 44 -5.90 7.49 -0.64
CA VAL A 44 -6.83 8.61 -0.51
C VAL A 44 -7.09 9.20 -1.90
N PRO A 45 -8.37 9.42 -2.29
CA PRO A 45 -8.69 9.97 -3.60
C PRO A 45 -8.00 11.32 -3.83
N PHE A 46 -7.42 11.48 -5.01
CA PHE A 46 -6.74 12.70 -5.41
C PHE A 46 -7.48 13.30 -6.61
N GLY A 47 -7.87 14.57 -6.49
CA GLY A 47 -8.60 15.23 -7.56
C GLY A 47 -9.98 14.61 -7.85
N TRP A 48 -10.68 14.12 -6.80
CA TRP A 48 -12.00 13.48 -6.90
C TRP A 48 -11.99 12.14 -7.64
N LYS A 49 -10.82 11.59 -7.92
CA LYS A 49 -10.64 10.30 -8.60
C LYS A 49 -10.06 9.27 -7.65
N PRO A 50 -10.43 8.00 -7.76
CA PRO A 50 -9.72 6.92 -7.10
C PRO A 50 -8.23 7.00 -7.42
N THR A 51 -7.39 6.78 -6.42
CA THR A 51 -5.94 6.90 -6.56
C THR A 51 -5.29 5.59 -6.16
N ILE A 52 -4.33 5.14 -6.97
CA ILE A 52 -3.56 3.93 -6.74
C ILE A 52 -2.12 4.31 -6.46
N LEU A 53 -1.57 3.80 -5.35
CA LEU A 53 -0.13 3.82 -5.13
C LEU A 53 0.47 2.56 -5.75
N GLU A 54 1.36 2.74 -6.71
CA GLU A 54 2.23 1.67 -7.18
C GLU A 54 3.56 1.77 -6.44
N VAL A 55 3.73 0.95 -5.41
CA VAL A 55 4.96 0.94 -4.61
C VAL A 55 5.92 -0.09 -5.17
N VAL A 56 7.06 0.37 -5.64
CA VAL A 56 8.15 -0.51 -6.09
C VAL A 56 8.89 -0.98 -4.85
N VAL A 57 8.67 -2.24 -4.46
CA VAL A 57 9.21 -2.82 -3.24
C VAL A 57 10.46 -3.63 -3.58
N PRO A 58 11.66 -3.20 -3.16
CA PRO A 58 12.87 -3.97 -3.41
C PRO A 58 12.82 -5.31 -2.67
N ARG A 59 13.40 -6.34 -3.29
CA ARG A 59 13.69 -7.62 -2.66
C ARG A 59 15.19 -7.78 -2.52
N TYR A 60 15.60 -8.37 -1.41
CA TYR A 60 17.00 -8.58 -1.06
C TYR A 60 17.32 -10.06 -0.94
N ARG A 61 18.57 -10.41 -1.13
CA ARG A 61 19.08 -11.76 -0.99
C ARG A 61 20.24 -11.80 0.00
N CYS A 62 20.20 -12.74 0.90
CA CYS A 62 21.31 -13.05 1.81
C CYS A 62 22.02 -14.30 1.29
N TRP A 63 23.31 -14.17 0.92
CA TRP A 63 24.08 -15.30 0.41
C TRP A 63 24.32 -16.37 1.46
N PRO A 64 24.71 -16.04 2.72
CA PRO A 64 24.90 -17.05 3.76
C PRO A 64 23.63 -17.82 4.09
N CYS A 65 22.49 -17.13 4.22
CA CYS A 65 21.21 -17.74 4.57
C CYS A 65 20.42 -18.25 3.36
N ARG A 66 20.77 -17.82 2.14
CA ARG A 66 20.04 -18.10 0.89
C ARG A 66 18.57 -17.69 0.95
N ARG A 67 18.27 -16.67 1.77
CA ARG A 67 16.92 -16.12 1.89
C ARG A 67 16.73 -14.95 0.96
N ILE A 68 15.47 -14.78 0.48
CA ILE A 68 15.02 -13.61 -0.26
C ILE A 68 13.85 -13.03 0.52
N TRP A 69 13.85 -11.71 0.74
CA TRP A 69 12.78 -11.03 1.46
C TRP A 69 12.48 -9.67 0.83
N ARG A 70 11.26 -9.18 1.09
CA ARG A 70 10.84 -7.87 0.62
C ARG A 70 11.22 -6.78 1.62
N HIS A 71 11.50 -5.60 1.10
CA HIS A 71 11.62 -4.40 1.91
C HIS A 71 10.31 -4.16 2.66
N ARG A 72 10.40 -3.81 3.94
CA ARG A 72 9.21 -3.56 4.76
C ARG A 72 8.65 -2.18 4.49
N ILE A 73 7.37 -2.13 4.13
CA ILE A 73 6.64 -0.87 3.89
C ILE A 73 5.46 -0.72 4.85
N THR A 74 5.58 -1.23 6.07
CA THR A 74 4.50 -1.21 7.07
C THR A 74 4.03 0.20 7.44
N ALA A 75 4.88 1.21 7.25
CA ALA A 75 4.47 2.61 7.41
C ALA A 75 3.45 3.06 6.36
N ALA A 76 3.49 2.49 5.15
CA ALA A 76 2.57 2.83 4.07
C ALA A 76 1.30 1.99 4.10
N ALA A 77 1.40 0.71 4.46
CA ALA A 77 0.27 -0.20 4.50
C ALA A 77 0.55 -1.41 5.40
N PRO A 78 -0.49 -2.02 5.99
CA PRO A 78 -0.35 -3.29 6.67
C PRO A 78 0.15 -4.38 5.71
N SER A 79 0.78 -5.42 6.26
CA SER A 79 1.16 -6.60 5.49
C SER A 79 -0.09 -7.19 4.81
N ARG A 80 0.00 -7.46 3.50
CA ARG A 80 -1.10 -7.96 2.67
C ARG A 80 -2.32 -7.04 2.56
N GLY A 81 -2.25 -5.83 3.08
CA GLY A 81 -3.33 -4.85 2.91
C GLY A 81 -3.46 -4.40 1.46
N LYS A 82 -4.68 -4.14 1.01
CA LYS A 82 -4.98 -3.59 -0.32
C LYS A 82 -5.19 -2.08 -0.29
N LEU A 83 -5.30 -1.51 0.90
CA LEU A 83 -5.45 -0.07 1.12
C LEU A 83 -4.19 0.47 1.78
N SER A 84 -3.82 1.71 1.44
CA SER A 84 -2.82 2.43 2.22
C SER A 84 -3.37 2.72 3.62
N ARG A 85 -2.48 3.00 4.59
CA ARG A 85 -2.93 3.36 5.94
C ARG A 85 -3.80 4.61 5.94
N ASP A 86 -3.48 5.59 5.12
CA ASP A 86 -4.28 6.80 5.00
C ASP A 86 -5.66 6.50 4.42
N ALA A 87 -5.77 5.58 3.45
CA ALA A 87 -7.05 5.16 2.91
C ALA A 87 -7.88 4.41 3.95
N VAL A 88 -7.26 3.58 4.80
CA VAL A 88 -7.95 2.92 5.92
C VAL A 88 -8.51 3.97 6.88
N MET A 89 -7.72 4.97 7.26
CA MET A 89 -8.18 6.04 8.15
C MET A 89 -9.32 6.83 7.54
N LEU A 90 -9.23 7.14 6.24
CA LEU A 90 -10.30 7.83 5.53
C LEU A 90 -11.58 6.99 5.50
N ALA A 91 -11.48 5.69 5.23
CA ALA A 91 -12.64 4.79 5.20
C ALA A 91 -13.32 4.73 6.55
N VAL A 92 -12.57 4.53 7.62
CA VAL A 92 -13.12 4.49 8.99
C VAL A 92 -13.80 5.81 9.33
N LYS A 93 -13.14 6.94 9.10
CA LYS A 93 -13.71 8.26 9.36
C LYS A 93 -14.99 8.50 8.56
N SER A 94 -14.98 8.16 7.27
CA SER A 94 -16.13 8.39 6.39
C SER A 94 -17.36 7.60 6.85
N ILE A 95 -17.17 6.37 7.32
CA ILE A 95 -18.28 5.52 7.76
C ILE A 95 -18.74 5.88 9.17
N VAL A 96 -17.80 6.03 10.11
CA VAL A 96 -18.12 6.23 11.53
C VAL A 96 -18.52 7.67 11.82
N VAL A 97 -17.79 8.65 11.30
CA VAL A 97 -18.00 10.07 11.60
C VAL A 97 -18.97 10.70 10.61
N ASP A 98 -18.74 10.52 9.31
CA ASP A 98 -19.53 11.16 8.26
C ASP A 98 -20.76 10.33 7.88
N ARG A 99 -20.92 9.14 8.44
CA ARG A 99 -22.05 8.23 8.22
C ARG A 99 -22.29 7.88 6.74
N MET A 100 -21.23 7.78 5.97
CA MET A 100 -21.31 7.34 4.60
C MET A 100 -21.54 5.83 4.54
N SER A 101 -22.21 5.36 3.48
CA SER A 101 -22.34 3.92 3.25
C SER A 101 -21.01 3.31 2.83
N ILE A 102 -20.81 2.02 3.15
CA ILE A 102 -19.62 1.28 2.73
C ILE A 102 -19.53 1.24 1.19
N ALA A 103 -20.66 1.08 0.51
CA ALA A 103 -20.69 1.08 -0.96
C ALA A 103 -20.16 2.41 -1.54
N ARG A 104 -20.52 3.54 -0.96
CA ARG A 104 -20.04 4.85 -1.40
C ARG A 104 -18.55 5.04 -1.15
N VAL A 105 -18.07 4.61 0.00
CA VAL A 105 -16.64 4.65 0.33
C VAL A 105 -15.86 3.76 -0.61
N ALA A 106 -16.36 2.55 -0.90
CA ALA A 106 -15.73 1.63 -1.85
C ALA A 106 -15.64 2.26 -3.25
N ALA A 107 -16.70 2.92 -3.71
CA ALA A 107 -16.69 3.61 -5.00
C ALA A 107 -15.67 4.75 -5.04
N ASN A 108 -15.58 5.55 -3.96
CA ASN A 108 -14.63 6.66 -3.86
C ASN A 108 -13.16 6.18 -3.87
N LEU A 109 -12.90 5.03 -3.26
CA LEU A 109 -11.57 4.41 -3.25
C LEU A 109 -11.29 3.56 -4.48
N GLY A 110 -12.31 3.25 -5.28
CA GLY A 110 -12.17 2.40 -6.45
C GLY A 110 -11.88 0.94 -6.11
N VAL A 111 -12.46 0.43 -5.02
CA VAL A 111 -12.24 -0.94 -4.52
C VAL A 111 -13.56 -1.69 -4.38
N ALA A 112 -13.46 -3.01 -4.18
CA ALA A 112 -14.62 -3.83 -3.88
C ALA A 112 -15.20 -3.51 -2.49
N TRP A 113 -16.47 -3.78 -2.30
CA TRP A 113 -17.18 -3.53 -1.04
C TRP A 113 -16.47 -4.18 0.15
N ASN A 114 -16.06 -5.45 0.01
CA ASN A 114 -15.35 -6.16 1.07
C ASN A 114 -14.03 -5.50 1.43
N THR A 115 -13.28 -4.99 0.44
CA THR A 115 -12.02 -4.30 0.67
C THR A 115 -12.20 -3.03 1.49
N ALA A 116 -13.30 -2.30 1.28
CA ALA A 116 -13.61 -1.10 2.08
C ALA A 116 -14.16 -1.45 3.45
N SER A 117 -14.88 -2.58 3.61
CA SER A 117 -15.49 -2.96 4.88
C SER A 117 -14.53 -3.65 5.84
N ASP A 118 -13.56 -4.42 5.33
CA ASP A 118 -12.64 -5.20 6.16
C ASP A 118 -11.92 -4.37 7.23
N PRO A 119 -11.38 -3.17 6.96
CA PRO A 119 -10.75 -2.35 7.99
C PRO A 119 -11.66 -1.95 9.13
N ILE A 120 -12.96 -1.83 8.88
CA ILE A 120 -13.95 -1.46 9.91
C ILE A 120 -14.07 -2.58 10.94
N TRP A 121 -14.10 -3.82 10.49
CA TRP A 121 -14.22 -4.98 11.36
C TRP A 121 -12.90 -5.32 12.07
N ALA A 122 -11.77 -4.91 11.49
CA ALA A 122 -10.44 -5.13 12.06
C ALA A 122 -10.01 -4.02 13.04
N ALA A 123 -10.73 -2.89 13.04
CA ALA A 123 -10.38 -1.73 13.87
C ALA A 123 -10.80 -1.91 15.33
#